data_8c9c77c8e80ce901864a291954bc11ab
#
_entry.id   8c9c77c8e80ce901864a291954bc11ab
#
_cell.length_a   1.000
_cell.length_b   1.000
_cell.length_c   1.000
_cell.angle_alpha   90.00
_cell.angle_beta   90.00
_cell.angle_gamma   90.00
#
_symmetry.space_group_name_H-M   'P 1'
#
loop_
_entity.id
_entity.type
_entity.pdbx_description
1 polymer ?
#
loop_
_entity_poly.entity_id
_entity_poly.type
_entity_poly.pdbx_seq_one_letter_code
_entity_poly.pdbx_strand_id
1 'polypeptide(L)'
;MDHISSIPESDALAGAWRVARDIHDHCAELKGHFEGHARFTPAEGDVLQYQEEGRLTYGAGQIFDAERRYIWRRVPEGWQVDFDDNRPFHLIRAADHPARHDCAPDLYILRYQFDALPRQWQCQCRITGPRKDLDLVTTYYRD
;
A
#
# COMPACT_ATOMS: atom_id res chain seq x y z
N MET A 1 -2.98 25.69 10.10
CA MET A 1 -2.99 25.28 9.76
C MET A 1 -3.10 24.31 9.51
N ASP A 2 -3.15 24.01 9.13
CA ASP A 2 -3.46 23.10 8.83
C ASP A 2 -2.80 22.06 8.78
N HIS A 3 -2.82 21.31 9.17
CA HIS A 3 -2.32 20.23 9.17
C HIS A 3 -2.78 19.29 8.48
N ILE A 4 -3.02 19.45 7.62
CA ILE A 4 -3.41 18.56 6.73
C ILE A 4 -2.33 17.75 6.40
N SER A 5 -2.42 16.53 6.52
CA SER A 5 -1.48 15.65 6.00
C SER A 5 -1.36 15.94 4.58
N SER A 6 -0.32 16.53 4.24
CA SER A 6 -0.01 16.81 2.88
C SER A 6 0.34 15.53 2.17
N ILE A 7 -0.01 15.49 0.91
CA ILE A 7 0.40 14.41 0.02
C ILE A 7 1.92 14.53 -0.19
N PRO A 8 2.68 13.44 -0.01
CA PRO A 8 4.12 13.53 -0.18
C PRO A 8 4.51 13.73 -1.64
N GLU A 9 5.63 14.41 -1.86
CA GLU A 9 6.21 14.53 -3.19
C GLU A 9 7.09 13.30 -3.46
N SER A 10 7.48 13.13 -4.72
CA SER A 10 8.24 11.95 -5.13
C SER A 10 9.53 11.76 -4.35
N ASP A 11 10.22 12.85 -4.01
CA ASP A 11 11.48 12.78 -3.26
C ASP A 11 11.32 12.11 -1.91
N ALA A 12 10.17 12.29 -1.28
CA ALA A 12 9.93 11.72 0.03
C ALA A 12 9.71 10.20 -0.03
N LEU A 13 9.29 9.69 -1.18
CA LEU A 13 8.96 8.28 -1.36
C LEU A 13 10.06 7.50 -2.08
N ALA A 14 10.83 8.16 -2.96
CA ALA A 14 11.81 7.48 -3.81
C ALA A 14 12.84 6.71 -3.00
N GLY A 15 13.28 5.59 -3.54
CA GLY A 15 14.32 4.76 -2.93
C GLY A 15 13.77 3.53 -2.24
N ALA A 16 14.56 3.00 -1.32
CA ALA A 16 14.31 1.70 -0.71
C ALA A 16 13.62 1.82 0.64
N TRP A 17 12.72 0.87 0.91
CA TRP A 17 11.98 0.78 2.16
C TRP A 17 11.98 -0.67 2.64
N ARG A 18 12.05 -0.84 3.96
CA ARG A 18 11.78 -2.14 4.58
C ARG A 18 10.28 -2.21 4.84
N VAL A 19 9.68 -3.35 4.54
CA VAL A 19 8.22 -3.53 4.59
C VAL A 19 7.86 -4.59 5.63
N ALA A 20 6.91 -4.25 6.48
CA ALA A 20 6.28 -5.20 7.40
C ALA A 20 4.77 -5.07 7.26
N ARG A 21 4.08 -6.19 6.98
CA ARG A 21 2.63 -6.18 6.77
C ARG A 21 1.98 -7.25 7.62
N ASP A 22 1.03 -6.83 8.44
CA ASP A 22 0.21 -7.74 9.20
C ASP A 22 -1.12 -7.95 8.49
N ILE A 23 -1.54 -9.20 8.40
CA ILE A 23 -2.76 -9.60 7.71
C ILE A 23 -3.64 -10.35 8.68
N HIS A 24 -4.91 -9.97 8.74
CA HIS A 24 -5.89 -10.69 9.53
C HIS A 24 -7.07 -11.05 8.62
N ASP A 25 -7.23 -12.35 8.39
CA ASP A 25 -8.35 -12.89 7.62
C ASP A 25 -9.42 -13.33 8.61
N HIS A 26 -10.49 -12.53 8.70
CA HIS A 26 -11.54 -12.78 9.67
C HIS A 26 -12.45 -13.95 9.26
N CYS A 27 -12.57 -14.21 7.96
CA CYS A 27 -13.40 -15.32 7.47
C CYS A 27 -12.78 -16.66 7.81
N ALA A 28 -11.48 -16.78 7.57
CA ALA A 28 -10.74 -18.03 7.84
C ALA A 28 -10.16 -18.07 9.24
N GLU A 29 -10.23 -16.96 9.98
CA GLU A 29 -9.60 -16.78 11.29
C GLU A 29 -8.13 -17.13 11.26
N LEU A 30 -7.44 -16.58 10.24
CA LEU A 30 -6.01 -16.79 10.06
C LEU A 30 -5.30 -15.44 10.11
N LYS A 31 -4.07 -15.47 10.62
CA LYS A 31 -3.19 -14.32 10.61
C LYS A 31 -2.01 -14.60 9.70
N GLY A 32 -1.57 -13.57 9.00
CA GLY A 32 -0.40 -13.64 8.15
C GLY A 32 0.53 -12.48 8.43
N HIS A 33 1.77 -12.65 8.03
CA HIS A 33 2.78 -11.61 8.18
C HIS A 33 3.70 -11.64 6.96
N PHE A 34 3.91 -10.47 6.39
CA PHE A 34 4.82 -10.30 5.26
C PHE A 34 5.98 -9.42 5.70
N GLU A 35 7.19 -9.85 5.37
CA GLU A 35 8.40 -9.05 5.55
C GLU A 35 9.20 -9.03 4.27
N GLY A 36 9.64 -7.86 3.89
CA GLY A 36 10.41 -7.71 2.67
C GLY A 36 10.90 -6.30 2.46
N HIS A 37 11.14 -6.00 1.20
CA HIS A 37 11.66 -4.70 0.78
C HIS A 37 10.83 -4.18 -0.37
N ALA A 38 10.71 -2.86 -0.44
CA ALA A 38 10.06 -2.17 -1.54
C ALA A 38 10.98 -1.08 -2.05
N ARG A 39 10.82 -0.75 -3.31
CA ARG A 39 11.56 0.35 -3.93
C ARG A 39 10.66 1.14 -4.82
N PHE A 40 10.71 2.46 -4.65
CA PHE A 40 10.13 3.40 -5.60
C PHE A 40 11.24 3.91 -6.50
N THR A 41 11.13 3.65 -7.79
CA THR A 41 12.11 4.08 -8.78
C THR A 41 11.50 5.16 -9.66
N PRO A 42 12.09 6.37 -9.69
CA PRO A 42 11.57 7.43 -10.55
C PRO A 42 11.60 7.03 -12.02
N ALA A 43 10.54 7.40 -12.73
CA ALA A 43 10.41 7.24 -14.17
C ALA A 43 10.11 8.59 -14.79
N GLU A 44 9.80 8.64 -16.07
CA GLU A 44 9.53 9.91 -16.75
C GLU A 44 8.31 10.60 -16.14
N GLY A 45 8.42 11.94 -16.06
CA GLY A 45 7.39 12.75 -15.45
C GLY A 45 7.35 12.51 -13.96
N ASP A 46 6.20 12.75 -13.35
CA ASP A 46 6.01 12.51 -11.93
C ASP A 46 5.48 11.10 -11.70
N VAL A 47 6.27 10.11 -12.12
CA VAL A 47 5.91 8.71 -12.02
C VAL A 47 6.96 7.97 -11.20
N LEU A 48 6.49 7.14 -10.28
CA LEU A 48 7.32 6.22 -9.52
C LEU A 48 6.87 4.80 -9.82
N GLN A 49 7.80 3.94 -10.14
CA GLN A 49 7.54 2.51 -10.25
C GLN A 49 7.78 1.88 -8.90
N TYR A 50 6.79 1.15 -8.40
CA TYR A 50 6.85 0.49 -7.11
C TYR A 50 7.03 -1.01 -7.31
N GLN A 51 8.03 -1.56 -6.64
CA GLN A 51 8.26 -3.00 -6.64
C GLN A 51 8.52 -3.46 -5.21
N GLU A 52 7.84 -4.51 -4.81
CA GLU A 52 7.93 -5.07 -3.47
C GLU A 52 8.18 -6.56 -3.60
N GLU A 53 9.08 -7.10 -2.76
CA GLU A 53 9.31 -8.53 -2.69
C GLU A 53 9.67 -8.94 -1.27
N GLY A 54 9.30 -10.14 -0.89
CA GLY A 54 9.56 -10.65 0.43
C GLY A 54 8.90 -11.99 0.67
N ARG A 55 8.71 -12.29 1.95
CA ARG A 55 8.14 -13.55 2.37
C ARG A 55 6.88 -13.35 3.17
N LEU A 56 5.87 -14.11 2.79
CA LEU A 56 4.58 -14.15 3.48
C LEU A 56 4.52 -15.44 4.29
N THR A 57 4.35 -15.29 5.60
CA THR A 57 4.07 -16.41 6.49
C THR A 57 2.57 -16.37 6.78
N TYR A 58 1.86 -17.46 6.56
CA TYR A 58 0.42 -17.47 6.68
C TYR A 58 -0.02 -18.67 7.50
N GLY A 59 -0.94 -18.43 8.45
CA GLY A 59 -1.50 -19.50 9.28
C GLY A 59 -0.44 -20.19 10.12
N ALA A 60 -0.41 -21.51 10.08
CA ALA A 60 0.42 -22.36 10.94
C ALA A 60 1.82 -22.59 10.38
N GLY A 61 2.41 -21.60 9.71
CA GLY A 61 3.80 -21.69 9.31
C GLY A 61 4.05 -21.95 7.84
N GLN A 62 3.03 -21.79 7.00
CA GLN A 62 3.25 -21.83 5.56
C GLN A 62 3.99 -20.57 5.14
N ILE A 63 5.03 -20.72 4.32
CA ILE A 63 5.86 -19.60 3.87
C ILE A 63 5.85 -19.55 2.35
N PHE A 64 5.59 -18.36 1.82
CA PHE A 64 5.53 -18.12 0.39
C PHE A 64 6.42 -16.95 0.03
N ASP A 65 7.08 -17.02 -1.12
CA ASP A 65 7.67 -15.84 -1.72
C ASP A 65 6.53 -15.04 -2.36
N ALA A 66 6.57 -13.74 -2.19
CA ALA A 66 5.51 -12.87 -2.71
C ALA A 66 6.10 -11.59 -3.26
N GLU A 67 5.48 -11.08 -4.31
CA GLU A 67 5.89 -9.80 -4.88
C GLU A 67 4.67 -9.03 -5.36
N ARG A 68 4.84 -7.70 -5.45
CA ARG A 68 3.83 -6.79 -5.96
C ARG A 68 4.50 -5.69 -6.76
N ARG A 69 3.81 -5.21 -7.79
CA ARG A 69 4.27 -4.11 -8.62
C ARG A 69 3.12 -3.18 -8.88
N TYR A 70 3.39 -1.88 -8.74
CA TYR A 70 2.40 -0.83 -9.00
C TYR A 70 3.08 0.33 -9.70
N ILE A 71 2.27 1.19 -10.29
CA ILE A 71 2.72 2.45 -10.89
C ILE A 71 2.03 3.56 -10.13
N TRP A 72 2.82 4.50 -9.58
CA TRP A 72 2.31 5.65 -8.85
C TRP A 72 2.53 6.88 -9.71
N ARG A 73 1.46 7.58 -10.08
CA ARG A 73 1.53 8.81 -10.88
C ARG A 73 1.05 9.98 -10.05
N ARG A 74 1.88 11.03 -9.97
CA ARG A 74 1.50 12.25 -9.27
C ARG A 74 0.47 12.99 -10.10
N VAL A 75 -0.67 13.29 -9.50
CA VAL A 75 -1.78 14.01 -10.13
C VAL A 75 -2.14 15.18 -9.24
N PRO A 76 -2.94 16.15 -9.72
CA PRO A 76 -3.27 17.31 -8.89
C PRO A 76 -3.86 16.96 -7.54
N GLU A 77 -4.66 15.91 -7.46
CA GLU A 77 -5.32 15.51 -6.21
C GLU A 77 -4.42 14.71 -5.26
N GLY A 78 -3.35 14.10 -5.78
CA GLY A 78 -2.49 13.25 -4.97
C GLY A 78 -1.70 12.27 -5.81
N TRP A 79 -1.84 10.98 -5.52
CA TRP A 79 -1.16 9.90 -6.26
C TRP A 79 -2.19 8.95 -6.82
N GLN A 80 -2.18 8.77 -8.13
CA GLN A 80 -2.95 7.72 -8.79
C GLN A 80 -2.12 6.46 -8.79
N VAL A 81 -2.59 5.41 -8.15
CA VAL A 81 -1.93 4.11 -8.12
C VAL A 81 -2.62 3.19 -9.11
N ASP A 82 -1.84 2.64 -10.02
CA ASP A 82 -2.32 1.68 -11.01
C ASP A 82 -1.61 0.35 -10.82
N PHE A 83 -2.25 -0.72 -11.27
CA PHE A 83 -1.59 -2.01 -11.41
C PHE A 83 -0.52 -1.92 -12.51
N ASP A 84 0.40 -2.86 -12.54
CA ASP A 84 1.51 -2.81 -13.50
C ASP A 84 1.07 -3.01 -14.96
N ASP A 85 -0.16 -3.44 -15.18
CA ASP A 85 -0.77 -3.50 -16.52
C ASP A 85 -1.55 -2.23 -16.88
N ASN A 86 -1.39 -1.16 -16.08
CA ASN A 86 -2.01 0.15 -16.26
C ASN A 86 -3.50 0.21 -15.93
N ARG A 87 -4.09 -0.84 -15.39
CA ARG A 87 -5.47 -0.74 -14.89
C ARG A 87 -5.47 0.09 -13.61
N PRO A 88 -6.47 0.95 -13.42
CA PRO A 88 -6.51 1.77 -12.21
C PRO A 88 -6.79 0.93 -10.97
N PHE A 89 -6.08 1.25 -9.89
CA PHE A 89 -6.30 0.64 -8.59
C PHE A 89 -7.02 1.64 -7.67
N HIS A 90 -6.35 2.72 -7.29
CA HIS A 90 -6.99 3.72 -6.42
C HIS A 90 -6.28 5.06 -6.51
N LEU A 91 -6.96 6.10 -6.01
CA LEU A 91 -6.42 7.45 -5.94
C LEU A 91 -6.18 7.80 -4.47
N ILE A 92 -4.93 8.13 -4.14
CA ILE A 92 -4.56 8.59 -2.81
C ILE A 92 -4.73 10.11 -2.79
N ARG A 93 -5.62 10.58 -1.93
CA ARG A 93 -5.83 12.01 -1.69
C ARG A 93 -5.40 12.33 -0.27
N ALA A 94 -5.82 13.46 0.26
CA ALA A 94 -5.50 13.86 1.62
C ALA A 94 -5.88 12.76 2.62
N ALA A 95 -5.19 12.71 3.76
CA ALA A 95 -5.29 11.59 4.69
C ALA A 95 -6.68 11.34 5.26
N ASP A 96 -7.52 12.38 5.28
CA ASP A 96 -8.90 12.23 5.75
C ASP A 96 -9.83 11.65 4.67
N HIS A 97 -9.31 11.37 3.49
CA HIS A 97 -10.08 10.77 2.41
C HIS A 97 -9.57 9.36 2.12
N PRO A 98 -10.28 8.33 2.58
CA PRO A 98 -9.86 6.98 2.23
C PRO A 98 -9.97 6.74 0.74
N ALA A 99 -9.01 6.01 0.19
CA ALA A 99 -9.05 5.58 -1.19
C ALA A 99 -9.96 4.37 -1.32
N ARG A 100 -10.62 4.26 -2.45
CA ARG A 100 -11.59 3.20 -2.65
C ARG A 100 -11.33 2.50 -3.98
N HIS A 101 -11.41 1.17 -3.96
CA HIS A 101 -11.32 0.38 -5.18
C HIS A 101 -12.46 -0.65 -5.15
N ASP A 102 -13.34 -0.54 -6.13
CA ASP A 102 -14.42 -1.52 -6.32
C ASP A 102 -13.93 -2.61 -7.26
N CYS A 103 -13.87 -3.83 -6.75
CA CYS A 103 -13.51 -5.01 -7.50
C CYS A 103 -14.60 -6.06 -7.25
N ALA A 104 -15.81 -5.76 -7.77
CA ALA A 104 -16.99 -6.55 -7.47
C ALA A 104 -16.74 -8.04 -7.58
N PRO A 105 -17.18 -8.82 -6.57
CA PRO A 105 -18.05 -8.43 -5.45
C PRO A 105 -17.31 -7.85 -4.24
N ASP A 106 -16.02 -7.54 -4.38
CA ASP A 106 -15.19 -7.09 -3.26
C ASP A 106 -15.02 -5.58 -3.27
N LEU A 107 -14.80 -5.02 -2.09
CA LEU A 107 -14.55 -3.60 -1.89
C LEU A 107 -13.26 -3.43 -1.10
N TYR A 108 -12.36 -2.58 -1.60
CA TYR A 108 -11.11 -2.22 -0.94
C TYR A 108 -11.21 -0.79 -0.44
N ILE A 109 -10.92 -0.57 0.84
CA ILE A 109 -10.81 0.76 1.42
C ILE A 109 -9.39 0.90 1.96
N LEU A 110 -8.66 1.89 1.47
CA LEU A 110 -7.25 2.09 1.82
C LEU A 110 -7.08 3.44 2.50
N ARG A 111 -6.32 3.46 3.60
CA ARG A 111 -6.01 4.69 4.33
C ARG A 111 -4.49 4.80 4.46
N TYR A 112 -3.97 5.96 4.10
CA TYR A 112 -2.54 6.23 4.11
C TYR A 112 -2.20 7.22 5.20
N GLN A 113 -1.10 6.99 5.88
CA GLN A 113 -0.58 7.87 6.91
C GLN A 113 0.87 8.20 6.57
N PHE A 114 1.10 9.45 6.21
CA PHE A 114 2.43 9.92 5.78
C PHE A 114 3.09 10.85 6.80
N ASP A 115 2.50 11.03 7.97
CA ASP A 115 2.94 11.99 8.97
C ASP A 115 4.36 11.72 9.46
N ALA A 116 4.79 10.47 9.44
CA ALA A 116 6.11 10.08 9.96
C ALA A 116 7.19 10.07 8.87
N LEU A 117 6.89 10.53 7.66
CA LEU A 117 7.92 10.72 6.66
C LEU A 117 8.95 11.76 7.13
N PRO A 118 10.21 11.61 6.77
CA PRO A 118 10.77 10.68 5.79
C PRO A 118 11.15 9.32 6.36
N ARG A 119 10.93 9.04 7.63
CA ARG A 119 11.42 7.81 8.25
C ARG A 119 10.49 6.63 8.07
N GLN A 120 9.20 6.89 7.99
CA GLN A 120 8.20 5.85 8.08
C GLN A 120 6.89 6.32 7.47
N TRP A 121 6.12 5.40 6.93
CA TRP A 121 4.73 5.65 6.53
C TRP A 121 3.96 4.35 6.58
N GLN A 122 2.65 4.45 6.53
CA GLN A 122 1.79 3.30 6.75
C GLN A 122 0.59 3.33 5.82
N CYS A 123 0.13 2.13 5.44
CA CYS A 123 -1.11 1.94 4.70
C CYS A 123 -1.96 0.91 5.41
N GLN A 124 -3.22 1.25 5.65
CA GLN A 124 -4.21 0.30 6.16
C GLN A 124 -5.18 -0.01 5.03
N CYS A 125 -5.43 -1.29 4.80
CA CYS A 125 -6.34 -1.73 3.76
C CYS A 125 -7.36 -2.68 4.35
N ARG A 126 -8.64 -2.38 4.13
CA ARG A 126 -9.72 -3.28 4.50
C ARG A 126 -10.37 -3.80 3.23
N ILE A 127 -10.49 -5.12 3.15
CA ILE A 127 -11.09 -5.78 2.01
C ILE A 127 -12.32 -6.53 2.50
N THR A 128 -13.49 -6.22 1.95
CA THR A 128 -14.73 -6.86 2.32
C THR A 128 -15.45 -7.38 1.08
N GLY A 129 -16.18 -8.45 1.25
CA GLY A 129 -16.98 -9.06 0.17
C GLY A 129 -17.73 -10.25 0.72
N PRO A 130 -18.50 -10.96 -0.14
CA PRO A 130 -19.26 -12.11 0.33
C PRO A 130 -18.40 -13.23 0.92
N ARG A 131 -17.12 -13.31 0.49
CA ARG A 131 -16.21 -14.35 0.93
C ARG A 131 -14.90 -13.82 1.48
N LYS A 132 -14.81 -12.50 1.65
CA LYS A 132 -13.60 -11.85 2.14
C LYS A 132 -13.90 -10.91 3.26
N ASP A 133 -13.05 -10.92 4.26
CA ASP A 133 -13.08 -9.97 5.37
C ASP A 133 -11.65 -9.90 5.91
N LEU A 134 -10.87 -8.98 5.34
CA LEU A 134 -9.44 -8.89 5.59
C LEU A 134 -9.06 -7.51 6.08
N ASP A 135 -8.17 -7.46 7.05
CA ASP A 135 -7.47 -6.25 7.45
C ASP A 135 -5.98 -6.43 7.16
N LEU A 136 -5.40 -5.45 6.46
CA LEU A 136 -3.97 -5.42 6.20
C LEU A 136 -3.40 -4.10 6.72
N VAL A 137 -2.33 -4.18 7.51
CA VAL A 137 -1.63 -2.98 7.98
C VAL A 137 -0.18 -3.12 7.52
N THR A 138 0.24 -2.22 6.65
CA THR A 138 1.59 -2.22 6.09
C THR A 138 2.35 -1.02 6.61
N THR A 139 3.51 -1.27 7.20
CA THR A 139 4.40 -0.21 7.66
C THR A 139 5.67 -0.25 6.83
N TYR A 140 6.10 0.91 6.38
CA TYR A 140 7.29 1.09 5.57
C TYR A 140 8.31 1.86 6.40
N TYR A 141 9.51 1.32 6.49
CA TYR A 141 10.58 1.91 7.28
C TYR A 141 11.76 2.26 6.37
N ARG A 142 12.29 3.45 6.57
CA ARG A 142 13.52 3.86 5.89
C ARG A 142 14.70 3.35 6.70
N ASP A 143 15.65 2.75 6.03
CA ASP A 143 16.88 2.31 6.69
C ASP A 143 17.83 3.46 6.97
#